data_de2bd98c976d66aa01a780c20ad972d5
#
_entry.id   de2bd98c976d66aa01a780c20ad972d5
#
_cell.length_a   1.000
_cell.length_b   1.000
_cell.length_c   1.000
_cell.angle_alpha   90.00
_cell.angle_beta   90.00
_cell.angle_gamma   90.00
#
_symmetry.space_group_name_H-M   'P 1'
#
loop_
_entity.id
_entity.type
_entity.pdbx_description
1 polymer ?
#
loop_
_entity_poly.entity_id
_entity_poly.type
_entity_poly.pdbx_seq_one_letter_code
_entity_poly.pdbx_strand_id
1 'polypeptide(L)'
;SLSPFLIAKYEVTQAEYAAVMTGHATLSVTPSFFAGDDLPVEQVSLDDLKEPDGFLGRTGLSLPSEAQWEYACRAGSTGPFAGNGLLDDMGWFSENSEVRTHDVGTKQANDFGLHDMHGNVNEWCEDVYSEDFYASELAYGPDPLSTEGFVSRVIRGGYFLANGEDVRSANRESAFPNLRNFSVGFRPVRLPAPLP
;
A
#
# COMPACT_ATOMS: atom_id res chain seq x y z
N SER A 1 9.97 -7.14 -16.30
CA SER A 1 11.04 -6.92 -15.29
C SER A 1 10.83 -5.63 -14.54
N LEU A 2 11.33 -5.53 -13.31
CA LEU A 2 11.27 -4.31 -12.50
C LEU A 2 12.69 -3.74 -12.33
N SER A 3 12.81 -2.43 -12.50
CA SER A 3 14.01 -1.68 -12.12
C SER A 3 14.20 -1.70 -10.60
N PRO A 4 15.45 -1.56 -10.09
CA PRO A 4 15.67 -1.50 -8.65
C PRO A 4 14.87 -0.38 -7.99
N PHE A 5 14.29 -0.65 -6.83
CA PHE A 5 13.57 0.33 -6.01
C PHE A 5 13.74 0.00 -4.52
N LEU A 6 13.54 0.97 -3.67
CA LEU A 6 13.38 0.77 -2.23
C LEU A 6 11.91 0.93 -1.89
N ILE A 7 11.39 0.08 -1.03
CA ILE A 7 10.02 0.15 -0.53
C ILE A 7 10.05 0.26 1.00
N ALA A 8 9.12 1.01 1.57
CA ALA A 8 9.02 1.14 3.01
C ALA A 8 8.73 -0.22 3.67
N LYS A 9 9.39 -0.50 4.78
CA LYS A 9 9.28 -1.77 5.50
C LYS A 9 7.87 -1.99 6.04
N TYR A 10 7.20 -0.92 6.42
CA TYR A 10 5.86 -0.86 6.99
C TYR A 10 4.98 0.07 6.17
N GLU A 11 3.68 0.01 6.40
CA GLU A 11 2.76 1.10 6.08
C GLU A 11 3.22 2.37 6.78
N VAL A 12 2.96 3.55 6.22
CA VAL A 12 3.28 4.82 6.92
C VAL A 12 2.47 4.92 8.20
N THR A 13 3.14 5.16 9.32
CA THR A 13 2.48 5.32 10.62
C THR A 13 1.86 6.70 10.79
N GLN A 14 0.92 6.81 11.73
CA GLN A 14 0.28 8.09 12.05
C GLN A 14 1.28 9.12 12.56
N ALA A 15 2.28 8.70 13.37
CA ALA A 15 3.34 9.59 13.84
C ALA A 15 4.21 10.10 12.68
N GLU A 16 4.60 9.24 11.73
CA GLU A 16 5.39 9.62 10.55
C GLU A 16 4.59 10.59 9.66
N TYR A 17 3.32 10.28 9.41
CA TYR A 17 2.43 11.13 8.62
C TYR A 17 2.28 12.51 9.27
N ALA A 18 1.99 12.56 10.56
CA ALA A 18 1.84 13.80 11.31
C ALA A 18 3.13 14.65 11.29
N ALA A 19 4.29 14.02 11.44
CA ALA A 19 5.58 14.71 11.38
C ALA A 19 5.82 15.39 10.02
N VAL A 20 5.51 14.69 8.92
CA VAL A 20 5.65 15.22 7.55
C VAL A 20 4.62 16.31 7.28
N MET A 21 3.36 16.10 7.69
CA MET A 21 2.24 17.00 7.39
C MET A 21 2.09 18.18 8.35
N THR A 22 2.95 18.28 9.36
CA THR A 22 2.94 19.42 10.29
C THR A 22 2.98 20.74 9.53
N GLY A 23 2.04 21.63 9.86
CA GLY A 23 1.92 22.97 9.23
C GLY A 23 1.25 22.95 7.85
N HIS A 24 0.66 21.83 7.42
CA HIS A 24 -0.16 21.84 6.19
C HIS A 24 -1.40 22.73 6.38
N ALA A 25 -1.73 23.51 5.33
CA ALA A 25 -2.76 24.55 5.45
C ALA A 25 -4.20 24.00 5.53
N THR A 26 -4.48 22.88 4.88
CA THR A 26 -5.85 22.38 4.67
C THR A 26 -6.04 20.92 5.03
N LEU A 27 -5.03 20.06 4.88
CA LEU A 27 -5.14 18.65 5.25
C LEU A 27 -4.90 18.42 6.73
N SER A 28 -5.67 17.50 7.32
CA SER A 28 -5.47 17.08 8.70
C SER A 28 -4.11 16.40 8.86
N VAL A 29 -3.40 16.70 9.94
CA VAL A 29 -2.18 15.99 10.33
C VAL A 29 -2.48 14.67 11.05
N THR A 30 -3.72 14.48 11.50
CA THR A 30 -4.23 13.27 12.15
C THR A 30 -5.56 12.86 11.52
N PRO A 31 -5.55 12.36 10.26
CA PRO A 31 -6.79 12.07 9.54
C PRO A 31 -7.49 10.79 10.01
N SER A 32 -6.75 9.88 10.63
CA SER A 32 -7.15 8.50 10.89
C SER A 32 -8.35 8.37 11.81
N PHE A 33 -9.14 7.32 11.61
CA PHE A 33 -10.27 6.95 12.45
C PHE A 33 -9.81 6.29 13.76
N PHE A 34 -8.88 5.34 13.67
CA PHE A 34 -8.24 4.74 14.85
C PHE A 34 -7.05 5.62 15.24
N ALA A 35 -6.82 5.83 16.53
CA ALA A 35 -5.76 6.70 17.02
C ALA A 35 -4.64 5.90 17.68
N GLY A 36 -3.40 6.13 17.26
CA GLY A 36 -2.19 5.53 17.81
C GLY A 36 -0.96 5.84 16.95
N ASP A 37 0.13 6.21 17.57
CA ASP A 37 1.34 6.67 16.89
C ASP A 37 1.92 5.62 15.93
N ASP A 38 1.90 4.34 16.33
CA ASP A 38 2.43 3.20 15.59
C ASP A 38 1.37 2.51 14.70
N LEU A 39 0.11 2.96 14.73
CA LEU A 39 -0.92 2.49 13.80
C LEU A 39 -0.65 3.02 12.38
N PRO A 40 -1.05 2.30 11.33
CA PRO A 40 -0.99 2.84 9.97
C PRO A 40 -1.86 4.09 9.86
N VAL A 41 -1.41 5.08 9.11
CA VAL A 41 -2.28 6.19 8.73
C VAL A 41 -3.32 5.70 7.74
N GLU A 42 -4.58 6.02 7.98
CA GLU A 42 -5.70 5.76 7.09
C GLU A 42 -6.56 7.03 6.90
N GLN A 43 -7.63 6.96 6.11
CA GLN A 43 -8.42 8.11 5.69
C GLN A 43 -7.61 9.16 4.91
N VAL A 44 -6.60 8.72 4.19
CA VAL A 44 -5.80 9.53 3.27
C VAL A 44 -6.17 9.16 1.84
N SER A 45 -6.65 10.11 1.07
CA SER A 45 -6.96 9.89 -0.35
C SER A 45 -5.68 9.97 -1.19
N LEU A 46 -5.71 9.34 -2.37
CA LEU A 46 -4.61 9.46 -3.32
C LEU A 46 -4.38 10.92 -3.73
N ASP A 47 -5.48 11.67 -3.90
CA ASP A 47 -5.43 13.09 -4.25
C ASP A 47 -4.69 13.88 -3.17
N ASP A 48 -4.98 13.65 -1.87
CA ASP A 48 -4.28 14.30 -0.75
C ASP A 48 -2.78 13.98 -0.75
N LEU A 49 -2.43 12.71 -0.98
CA LEU A 49 -1.04 12.27 -0.98
C LEU A 49 -0.23 12.92 -2.10
N LYS A 50 -0.87 13.15 -3.25
CA LYS A 50 -0.24 13.68 -4.47
C LYS A 50 -0.32 15.21 -4.63
N GLU A 51 -1.00 15.92 -3.73
CA GLU A 51 -0.91 17.38 -3.74
C GLU A 51 0.57 17.82 -3.69
N PRO A 52 0.92 18.93 -4.32
CA PRO A 52 2.32 19.43 -4.30
C PRO A 52 2.87 19.60 -2.88
N ASP A 53 2.02 19.98 -1.92
CA ASP A 53 2.34 20.08 -0.48
C ASP A 53 1.82 18.88 0.34
N GLY A 54 1.33 17.83 -0.32
CA GLY A 54 0.94 16.55 0.29
C GLY A 54 2.15 15.71 0.68
N PHE A 55 1.90 14.56 1.32
CA PHE A 55 2.96 13.70 1.86
C PHE A 55 4.04 13.35 0.83
N LEU A 56 3.64 12.93 -0.38
CA LEU A 56 4.58 12.54 -1.44
C LEU A 56 5.34 13.75 -1.98
N GLY A 57 4.67 14.90 -2.15
CA GLY A 57 5.31 16.13 -2.57
C GLY A 57 6.36 16.64 -1.59
N ARG A 58 6.08 16.58 -0.29
CA ARG A 58 6.99 17.00 0.78
C ARG A 58 8.19 16.09 0.95
N THR A 59 8.00 14.78 0.74
CA THR A 59 9.05 13.77 0.97
C THR A 59 9.87 13.46 -0.27
N GLY A 60 9.36 13.75 -1.47
CA GLY A 60 9.94 13.33 -2.74
C GLY A 60 9.87 11.80 -2.95
N LEU A 61 9.01 11.12 -2.20
CA LEU A 61 8.72 9.69 -2.36
C LEU A 61 7.60 9.50 -3.39
N SER A 62 7.39 8.26 -3.81
CA SER A 62 6.34 7.86 -4.75
C SER A 62 5.53 6.71 -4.18
N LEU A 63 4.39 6.39 -4.79
CA LEU A 63 3.69 5.13 -4.55
C LEU A 63 4.34 4.02 -5.38
N PRO A 64 4.27 2.76 -4.94
CA PRO A 64 4.67 1.63 -5.76
C PRO A 64 3.73 1.51 -6.96
N SER A 65 4.26 1.05 -8.12
CA SER A 65 3.37 0.45 -9.11
C SER A 65 2.76 -0.84 -8.53
N GLU A 66 1.62 -1.25 -9.04
CA GLU A 66 1.00 -2.51 -8.63
C GLU A 66 1.96 -3.70 -8.78
N ALA A 67 2.74 -3.72 -9.86
CA ALA A 67 3.74 -4.76 -10.09
C ALA A 67 4.88 -4.72 -9.07
N GLN A 68 5.33 -3.53 -8.66
CA GLN A 68 6.33 -3.38 -7.58
C GLN A 68 5.76 -3.86 -6.25
N TRP A 69 4.52 -3.49 -5.95
CA TRP A 69 3.84 -3.90 -4.72
C TRP A 69 3.72 -5.43 -4.64
N GLU A 70 3.20 -6.09 -5.70
CA GLU A 70 3.03 -7.54 -5.71
C GLU A 70 4.36 -8.29 -5.65
N TYR A 71 5.38 -7.82 -6.38
CA TYR A 71 6.73 -8.38 -6.29
C TYR A 71 7.28 -8.31 -4.85
N ALA A 72 7.14 -7.16 -4.22
CA ALA A 72 7.56 -6.93 -2.84
C ALA A 72 6.75 -7.79 -1.84
N CYS A 73 5.43 -7.88 -2.01
CA CYS A 73 4.55 -8.71 -1.21
C CYS A 73 4.96 -10.17 -1.28
N ARG A 74 5.12 -10.72 -2.48
CA ARG A 74 5.48 -12.13 -2.67
C ARG A 74 6.86 -12.48 -2.15
N ALA A 75 7.84 -11.62 -2.27
CA ALA A 75 9.21 -11.85 -1.84
C ALA A 75 9.75 -13.23 -2.25
N GLY A 76 9.40 -13.68 -3.47
CA GLY A 76 9.79 -15.00 -4.01
C GLY A 76 8.76 -16.12 -3.75
N SER A 77 7.74 -15.92 -2.94
CA SER A 77 6.70 -16.94 -2.72
C SER A 77 5.78 -17.10 -3.95
N THR A 78 5.30 -18.31 -4.17
CA THR A 78 4.32 -18.64 -5.24
C THR A 78 2.93 -18.95 -4.68
N GLY A 79 2.80 -19.03 -3.36
CA GLY A 79 1.55 -19.29 -2.66
C GLY A 79 0.59 -18.10 -2.62
N PRO A 80 -0.58 -18.27 -2.00
CA PRO A 80 -1.52 -17.20 -1.80
C PRO A 80 -1.00 -16.11 -0.85
N PHE A 81 -0.16 -16.48 0.12
CA PHE A 81 0.45 -15.60 1.11
C PHE A 81 1.97 -15.73 1.07
N ALA A 82 2.65 -14.67 1.49
CA ALA A 82 4.11 -14.61 1.56
C ALA A 82 4.66 -15.33 2.81
N GLY A 83 5.97 -15.30 2.99
CA GLY A 83 6.68 -15.84 4.15
C GLY A 83 6.41 -17.33 4.34
N ASN A 84 5.98 -17.71 5.54
CA ASN A 84 5.66 -19.12 5.85
C ASN A 84 4.33 -19.61 5.24
N GLY A 85 3.58 -18.75 4.57
CA GLY A 85 2.31 -19.06 3.93
C GLY A 85 1.10 -19.20 4.89
N LEU A 86 1.29 -18.95 6.18
CA LEU A 86 0.23 -18.96 7.18
C LEU A 86 -0.30 -17.54 7.42
N LEU A 87 -1.51 -17.26 6.98
CA LEU A 87 -2.09 -15.93 7.04
C LEU A 87 -2.15 -15.37 8.47
N ASP A 88 -2.49 -16.17 9.45
CA ASP A 88 -2.55 -15.77 10.86
C ASP A 88 -1.22 -15.20 11.38
N ASP A 89 -0.10 -15.69 10.87
CA ASP A 89 1.22 -15.21 11.24
C ASP A 89 1.61 -13.93 10.49
N MET A 90 1.08 -13.74 9.27
CA MET A 90 1.54 -12.74 8.32
C MET A 90 0.69 -11.47 8.27
N GLY A 91 -0.56 -11.51 8.75
CA GLY A 91 -1.48 -10.40 8.53
C GLY A 91 -2.58 -10.22 9.56
N TRP A 92 -3.16 -9.02 9.55
CA TRP A 92 -4.34 -8.63 10.32
C TRP A 92 -5.56 -8.57 9.42
N PHE A 93 -6.52 -9.49 9.59
CA PHE A 93 -7.70 -9.63 8.75
C PHE A 93 -8.94 -9.94 9.62
N SER A 94 -10.12 -10.15 9.04
CA SER A 94 -11.39 -10.25 9.76
C SER A 94 -11.43 -11.25 10.92
N GLU A 95 -10.65 -12.33 10.85
CA GLU A 95 -10.68 -13.41 11.85
C GLU A 95 -9.80 -13.12 13.06
N ASN A 96 -8.81 -12.20 12.96
CA ASN A 96 -7.85 -11.98 14.04
C ASN A 96 -7.60 -10.51 14.41
N SER A 97 -8.23 -9.55 13.71
CA SER A 97 -7.95 -8.11 13.86
C SER A 97 -8.73 -7.41 14.97
N GLU A 98 -9.70 -8.08 15.60
CA GLU A 98 -10.61 -7.44 16.58
C GLU A 98 -11.34 -6.19 16.01
N VAL A 99 -11.61 -6.19 14.68
CA VAL A 99 -12.35 -5.12 13.97
C VAL A 99 -11.62 -3.76 14.01
N ARG A 100 -10.29 -3.75 14.01
CA ARG A 100 -9.46 -2.53 14.06
C ARG A 100 -8.11 -2.69 13.37
N THR A 101 -7.45 -1.57 13.11
CA THR A 101 -6.04 -1.55 12.73
C THR A 101 -5.14 -1.89 13.91
N HIS A 102 -3.95 -2.42 13.64
CA HIS A 102 -2.92 -2.80 14.60
C HIS A 102 -1.61 -2.06 14.31
N ASP A 103 -0.78 -1.94 15.34
CA ASP A 103 0.56 -1.37 15.21
C ASP A 103 1.33 -2.10 14.11
N VAL A 104 1.98 -1.33 13.25
CA VAL A 104 2.72 -1.88 12.12
C VAL A 104 3.85 -2.80 12.60
N GLY A 105 4.14 -3.84 11.83
CA GLY A 105 5.26 -4.74 12.13
C GLY A 105 5.03 -5.74 13.26
N THR A 106 3.82 -5.90 13.76
CA THR A 106 3.51 -6.84 14.85
C THR A 106 3.28 -8.27 14.38
N LYS A 107 3.03 -8.47 13.09
CA LYS A 107 3.01 -9.79 12.42
C LYS A 107 4.39 -10.09 11.81
N GLN A 108 4.59 -11.34 11.36
CA GLN A 108 5.85 -11.77 10.75
C GLN A 108 6.10 -11.04 9.43
N ALA A 109 7.38 -10.76 9.17
CA ALA A 109 7.81 -10.22 7.89
C ALA A 109 7.86 -11.31 6.80
N ASN A 110 7.69 -10.91 5.54
CA ASN A 110 8.03 -11.76 4.41
C ASN A 110 9.57 -11.89 4.22
N ASP A 111 10.00 -12.66 3.22
CA ASP A 111 11.44 -12.95 2.98
C ASP A 111 12.24 -11.71 2.56
N PHE A 112 11.60 -10.59 2.19
CA PHE A 112 12.26 -9.29 1.98
C PHE A 112 12.26 -8.42 3.24
N GLY A 113 11.73 -8.90 4.35
CA GLY A 113 11.65 -8.16 5.61
C GLY A 113 10.52 -7.15 5.68
N LEU A 114 9.51 -7.26 4.80
CA LEU A 114 8.34 -6.38 4.78
C LEU A 114 7.21 -6.97 5.62
N HIS A 115 6.55 -6.12 6.39
CA HIS A 115 5.43 -6.49 7.23
C HIS A 115 4.10 -5.96 6.66
N ASP A 116 3.02 -6.53 7.15
CA ASP A 116 1.64 -6.08 6.92
C ASP A 116 1.22 -6.05 5.42
N MET A 117 1.89 -6.88 4.61
CA MET A 117 1.54 -7.04 3.19
C MET A 117 0.23 -7.81 2.97
N HIS A 118 -0.39 -8.31 4.06
CA HIS A 118 -1.63 -9.09 4.07
C HIS A 118 -2.57 -8.58 5.16
N GLY A 119 -3.42 -7.61 4.85
CA GLY A 119 -4.37 -7.02 5.79
C GLY A 119 -3.89 -5.71 6.40
N ASN A 120 -4.30 -5.41 7.61
CA ASN A 120 -4.18 -4.15 8.32
C ASN A 120 -4.92 -3.01 7.57
N VAL A 121 -4.29 -2.37 6.56
CA VAL A 121 -4.98 -1.46 5.65
C VAL A 121 -4.66 -1.76 4.19
N ASN A 122 -5.60 -1.52 3.28
CA ASN A 122 -5.31 -1.48 1.85
C ASN A 122 -4.30 -0.38 1.56
N GLU A 123 -3.41 -0.61 0.60
CA GLU A 123 -2.35 0.32 0.22
C GLU A 123 -2.56 0.86 -1.19
N TRP A 124 -2.55 2.19 -1.33
CA TRP A 124 -2.59 2.85 -2.64
C TRP A 124 -1.41 2.46 -3.52
N CYS A 125 -1.71 2.12 -4.78
CA CYS A 125 -0.72 1.98 -5.86
C CYS A 125 -0.85 3.12 -6.87
N GLU A 126 0.19 3.29 -7.69
CA GLU A 126 0.25 4.33 -8.72
C GLU A 126 -0.71 4.07 -9.88
N ASP A 127 -1.01 2.80 -10.13
CA ASP A 127 -1.71 2.32 -11.31
C ASP A 127 -3.18 2.76 -11.37
N VAL A 128 -3.63 3.10 -12.58
CA VAL A 128 -5.05 3.12 -12.92
C VAL A 128 -5.57 1.68 -12.93
N TYR A 129 -6.71 1.42 -12.30
CA TYR A 129 -7.27 0.08 -12.30
C TYR A 129 -7.78 -0.30 -13.69
N SER A 130 -7.25 -1.38 -14.21
CA SER A 130 -7.74 -2.06 -15.41
C SER A 130 -7.79 -3.57 -15.14
N GLU A 131 -8.96 -4.17 -15.31
CA GLU A 131 -9.15 -5.60 -15.06
C GLU A 131 -8.23 -6.45 -15.94
N ASP A 132 -8.10 -6.07 -17.21
CA ASP A 132 -7.39 -6.83 -18.25
C ASP A 132 -5.91 -6.39 -18.40
N PHE A 133 -5.39 -5.49 -17.58
CA PHE A 133 -4.03 -4.96 -17.75
C PHE A 133 -2.99 -6.10 -17.88
N TYR A 134 -3.03 -7.08 -16.98
CA TYR A 134 -2.07 -8.19 -16.98
C TYR A 134 -2.27 -9.23 -18.11
N ALA A 135 -3.36 -9.13 -18.88
CA ALA A 135 -3.55 -9.86 -20.11
C ALA A 135 -3.00 -9.11 -21.35
N SER A 136 -2.62 -7.84 -21.19
CA SER A 136 -2.11 -6.99 -22.26
C SER A 136 -0.61 -7.12 -22.47
N GLU A 137 -0.11 -6.76 -23.66
CA GLU A 137 1.32 -6.73 -23.96
C GLU A 137 2.09 -5.71 -23.09
N LEU A 138 1.43 -4.65 -22.62
CA LEU A 138 2.04 -3.61 -21.77
C LEU A 138 2.55 -4.17 -20.43
N ALA A 139 1.90 -5.21 -19.90
CA ALA A 139 2.29 -5.84 -18.66
C ALA A 139 3.60 -6.65 -18.76
N TYR A 140 4.03 -7.03 -19.98
CA TYR A 140 5.25 -7.81 -20.18
C TYR A 140 6.50 -6.96 -20.39
N GLY A 141 6.35 -5.63 -20.48
CA GLY A 141 7.46 -4.69 -20.61
C GLY A 141 8.26 -4.52 -19.29
N PRO A 142 9.33 -3.67 -19.33
CA PRO A 142 10.00 -3.21 -18.12
C PRO A 142 9.10 -2.23 -17.35
N ASP A 143 9.14 -2.31 -16.02
CA ASP A 143 8.41 -1.43 -15.11
C ASP A 143 6.93 -1.22 -15.49
N PRO A 144 6.14 -2.30 -15.61
CA PRO A 144 4.77 -2.19 -16.06
C PRO A 144 3.96 -1.26 -15.13
N LEU A 145 3.24 -0.33 -15.74
CA LEU A 145 2.37 0.63 -15.08
C LEU A 145 1.12 0.83 -15.92
N SER A 146 -0.04 0.59 -15.33
CA SER A 146 -1.32 0.86 -15.97
C SER A 146 -1.65 2.35 -15.87
N THR A 147 -1.72 3.01 -17.02
CA THR A 147 -2.05 4.45 -17.11
C THR A 147 -3.41 4.72 -17.74
N GLU A 148 -4.05 3.68 -18.28
CA GLU A 148 -5.34 3.74 -18.95
C GLU A 148 -6.35 2.82 -18.26
N GLY A 149 -7.61 3.21 -18.23
CA GLY A 149 -8.69 2.43 -17.63
C GLY A 149 -9.77 3.30 -17.01
N PHE A 150 -10.39 2.80 -15.96
CA PHE A 150 -11.38 3.54 -15.20
C PHE A 150 -10.73 4.67 -14.38
N VAL A 151 -11.55 5.58 -13.83
CA VAL A 151 -11.06 6.65 -12.95
C VAL A 151 -10.47 6.11 -11.65
N SER A 152 -10.82 4.87 -11.27
CA SER A 152 -10.33 4.26 -10.03
C SER A 152 -8.86 3.86 -10.12
N ARG A 153 -8.21 3.83 -8.96
CA ARG A 153 -6.82 3.46 -8.77
C ARG A 153 -6.72 2.13 -8.06
N VAL A 154 -5.63 1.42 -8.29
CA VAL A 154 -5.37 0.15 -7.64
C VAL A 154 -5.10 0.37 -6.15
N ILE A 155 -5.72 -0.48 -5.32
CA ILE A 155 -5.34 -0.69 -3.92
C ILE A 155 -5.04 -2.17 -3.70
N ARG A 156 -4.13 -2.48 -2.80
CA ARG A 156 -3.61 -3.83 -2.58
C ARG A 156 -3.50 -4.16 -1.10
N GLY A 157 -3.38 -5.46 -0.79
CA GLY A 157 -3.10 -5.97 0.56
C GLY A 157 -4.34 -6.44 1.31
N GLY A 158 -5.50 -5.86 1.02
CA GLY A 158 -6.69 -6.03 1.85
C GLY A 158 -6.58 -5.26 3.16
N TYR A 159 -7.53 -5.42 4.06
CA TYR A 159 -7.59 -4.65 5.29
C TYR A 159 -8.12 -5.48 6.47
N PHE A 160 -8.10 -4.93 7.65
CA PHE A 160 -8.45 -5.62 8.91
C PHE A 160 -9.86 -6.25 8.97
N LEU A 161 -10.80 -5.90 8.09
CA LEU A 161 -12.10 -6.56 7.96
C LEU A 161 -12.23 -7.45 6.71
N ALA A 162 -11.19 -7.53 5.88
CA ALA A 162 -11.19 -8.37 4.68
C ALA A 162 -11.17 -9.85 5.05
N ASN A 163 -11.81 -10.69 4.23
CA ASN A 163 -11.71 -12.14 4.38
C ASN A 163 -10.32 -12.63 3.94
N GLY A 164 -9.93 -13.84 4.36
CA GLY A 164 -8.64 -14.41 4.00
C GLY A 164 -8.39 -14.48 2.48
N GLU A 165 -9.45 -14.64 1.67
CA GLU A 165 -9.33 -14.65 0.20
C GLU A 165 -8.98 -13.26 -0.36
N ASP A 166 -9.39 -12.19 0.31
CA ASP A 166 -9.22 -10.81 -0.15
C ASP A 166 -7.85 -10.22 0.24
N VAL A 167 -7.11 -10.87 1.17
CA VAL A 167 -5.77 -10.46 1.57
C VAL A 167 -4.65 -11.24 0.88
N ARG A 168 -4.96 -12.04 -0.16
CA ARG A 168 -3.95 -12.79 -0.92
C ARG A 168 -3.04 -11.83 -1.71
N SER A 169 -1.78 -12.26 -1.91
CA SER A 169 -0.80 -11.49 -2.71
C SER A 169 -1.33 -11.09 -4.10
N ALA A 170 -2.18 -11.91 -4.73
CA ALA A 170 -2.72 -11.68 -6.07
C ALA A 170 -4.05 -10.92 -6.06
N ASN A 171 -4.65 -10.67 -4.89
CA ASN A 171 -5.93 -9.95 -4.84
C ASN A 171 -5.76 -8.50 -5.29
N ARG A 172 -6.68 -8.04 -6.13
CA ARG A 172 -6.67 -6.71 -6.73
C ARG A 172 -7.97 -6.01 -6.39
N GLU A 173 -7.88 -4.83 -5.83
CA GLU A 173 -9.03 -3.97 -5.56
C GLU A 173 -8.82 -2.60 -6.17
N SER A 174 -9.87 -1.78 -6.16
CA SER A 174 -9.78 -0.41 -6.66
C SER A 174 -10.62 0.55 -5.84
N ALA A 175 -10.17 1.80 -5.80
CA ALA A 175 -10.88 2.88 -5.15
C ALA A 175 -10.80 4.17 -5.97
N PHE A 176 -11.78 5.06 -5.81
CA PHE A 176 -11.70 6.39 -6.40
C PHE A 176 -10.58 7.21 -5.73
N PRO A 177 -9.80 8.01 -6.48
CA PRO A 177 -8.63 8.70 -5.96
C PRO A 177 -8.92 9.71 -4.84
N ASN A 178 -10.15 10.18 -4.74
CA ASN A 178 -10.62 11.08 -3.67
C ASN A 178 -11.21 10.35 -2.44
N LEU A 179 -11.18 9.00 -2.42
CA LEU A 179 -11.71 8.23 -1.31
C LEU A 179 -10.86 8.43 -0.06
N ARG A 180 -11.49 8.81 1.05
CA ARG A 180 -10.93 8.74 2.40
C ARG A 180 -11.72 7.69 3.18
N ASN A 181 -11.05 6.62 3.55
CA ASN A 181 -11.67 5.48 4.21
C ASN A 181 -10.73 4.89 5.27
N PHE A 182 -11.29 4.44 6.38
CA PHE A 182 -10.56 3.83 7.50
C PHE A 182 -9.84 2.50 7.13
N SER A 183 -10.10 1.98 5.95
CA SER A 183 -9.49 0.75 5.44
C SER A 183 -8.35 1.00 4.45
N VAL A 184 -7.99 2.26 4.14
CA VAL A 184 -7.03 2.59 3.09
C VAL A 184 -5.97 3.54 3.60
N GLY A 185 -4.73 3.08 3.55
CA GLY A 185 -3.49 3.80 3.81
C GLY A 185 -2.52 3.70 2.64
N PHE A 186 -1.23 3.73 2.91
CA PHE A 186 -0.23 3.63 1.85
C PHE A 186 1.16 3.25 2.37
N ARG A 187 1.97 2.74 1.47
CA ARG A 187 3.39 2.43 1.65
C ARG A 187 4.18 3.08 0.53
N PRO A 188 5.14 3.98 0.81
CA PRO A 188 5.88 4.66 -0.24
C PRO A 188 7.07 3.84 -0.75
N VAL A 189 7.52 4.22 -1.94
CA VAL A 189 8.76 3.76 -2.55
C VAL A 189 9.70 4.93 -2.82
N ARG A 190 10.99 4.62 -2.91
CA ARG A 190 12.00 5.51 -3.47
C ARG A 190 12.58 4.86 -4.72
N LEU A 191 12.42 5.54 -5.84
CA LEU A 191 13.07 5.17 -7.07
C LEU A 191 14.54 5.63 -7.05
N PRO A 192 15.49 4.86 -7.60
CA PRO A 192 16.86 5.32 -7.74
C PRO A 192 16.90 6.58 -8.60
N ALA A 193 17.82 7.48 -8.28
CA ALA A 193 18.08 8.59 -9.18
C ALA A 193 18.43 8.05 -10.58
N PRO A 194 17.97 8.68 -11.67
CA PRO A 194 18.40 8.30 -13.00
C PRO A 194 19.93 8.32 -13.04
N LEU A 195 20.53 7.27 -13.60
CA LEU A 195 21.98 7.22 -13.79
C LEU A 195 22.37 8.37 -14.72
N PRO A 196 23.47 9.07 -14.40
CA PRO A 196 23.94 10.20 -15.20
C PRO A 196 24.34 9.79 -16.62
#